data_9057d8bcd0d0a6c970d694372938cb64
#
_entry.id   9057d8bcd0d0a6c970d694372938cb64
#
_cell.length_a   1.000
_cell.length_b   1.000
_cell.length_c   1.000
_cell.angle_alpha   90.00
_cell.angle_beta   90.00
_cell.angle_gamma   90.00
#
_symmetry.space_group_name_H-M   'P 1'
#
loop_
_entity.id
_entity.type
_entity.pdbx_description
1 polymer ?
#
loop_
_entity_poly.entity_id
_entity_poly.type
_entity_poly.pdbx_seq_one_letter_code
_entity_poly.pdbx_strand_id
1 'polypeptide(L)'
;MKKLLLTLIVVMVAVAAGAVVKPGIEVLRDGGFEPLQGKRVGLVTNPSGIDNNLKSTVDILNEAPGVKLVALFGPEHGVRGNAHAGDAVGDAVDPITGIKMYSLFGKTHEPTAEMLKDIDVLVYDIQDVGCRSYTFYATMGVCMQACAKHGVEFMVLDRPNPLGGNKIEGNLVEPGYFSFVSKYAIPYIYGLTPGELATFLNEEGIIGQESKTGRKCRLTVIPMEGWTRDMKFHDTGMPWVLPSPQIPTPESAFFYPVSGILGELYIFNTGIGYTLPFQTFAASWINADSLAMNMNALNLPGMHFRPINYKPFFALSVAVDKSLQEVHGVQTYITDPDAANLCLTQFYFLQVIHEMYPRVELFEQNPKRYAMFDKVCGTKEIRERFIKRYRVEDIADYWNKDVDIFRTRSAKYYLYH
;
A
#
# COMPACT_ATOMS: atom_id res chain seq x y z
N MET A 1 39.14 4.97 -62.04
CA MET A 1 38.06 4.21 -61.38
C MET A 1 38.37 4.14 -59.89
N LYS A 2 37.83 5.07 -59.10
CA LYS A 2 38.03 5.11 -57.65
C LYS A 2 36.90 4.28 -57.02
N LYS A 3 37.25 3.18 -56.34
CA LYS A 3 36.32 2.39 -55.55
C LYS A 3 36.04 3.13 -54.24
N LEU A 4 34.82 3.59 -54.08
CA LEU A 4 34.32 4.17 -52.83
C LEU A 4 34.00 3.00 -51.90
N LEU A 5 34.76 2.84 -50.83
CA LEU A 5 34.50 1.87 -49.77
C LEU A 5 33.55 2.54 -48.77
N LEU A 6 32.28 2.15 -48.82
CA LEU A 6 31.28 2.62 -47.88
C LEU A 6 31.39 1.75 -46.61
N THR A 7 32.03 2.27 -45.58
CA THR A 7 32.07 1.60 -44.26
C THR A 7 30.76 1.91 -43.51
N LEU A 8 29.89 0.91 -43.42
CA LEU A 8 28.65 0.99 -42.64
C LEU A 8 29.00 0.82 -41.14
N ILE A 9 29.03 1.92 -40.39
CA ILE A 9 29.18 1.85 -38.94
C ILE A 9 27.78 1.53 -38.39
N VAL A 10 27.56 0.27 -38.01
CA VAL A 10 26.41 -0.16 -37.23
C VAL A 10 26.69 0.24 -35.78
N VAL A 11 26.12 1.35 -35.33
CA VAL A 11 26.08 1.69 -33.90
C VAL A 11 25.07 0.77 -33.28
N MET A 12 25.52 -0.34 -32.67
CA MET A 12 24.71 -1.09 -31.74
C MET A 12 24.49 -0.22 -30.49
N VAL A 13 23.35 0.42 -30.40
CA VAL A 13 22.85 0.94 -29.13
C VAL A 13 22.47 -0.30 -28.32
N ALA A 14 23.37 -0.77 -27.47
CA ALA A 14 23.03 -1.69 -26.41
C ALA A 14 22.11 -0.91 -25.47
N VAL A 15 20.80 -1.09 -25.63
CA VAL A 15 19.88 -0.78 -24.57
C VAL A 15 20.29 -1.72 -23.43
N ALA A 16 20.95 -1.18 -22.42
CA ALA A 16 21.17 -1.90 -21.19
C ALA A 16 19.76 -2.19 -20.64
N ALA A 17 19.24 -3.39 -20.92
CA ALA A 17 18.12 -3.90 -20.18
C ALA A 17 18.60 -3.92 -18.73
N GLY A 18 18.05 -3.02 -17.89
CA GLY A 18 18.35 -3.00 -16.47
C GLY A 18 18.10 -4.41 -15.94
N ALA A 19 18.98 -4.91 -15.09
CA ALA A 19 18.77 -6.21 -14.48
C ALA A 19 17.44 -6.17 -13.72
N VAL A 20 16.60 -7.20 -13.92
CA VAL A 20 15.33 -7.32 -13.18
C VAL A 20 15.66 -7.42 -11.70
N VAL A 21 14.96 -6.64 -10.87
CA VAL A 21 15.09 -6.70 -9.42
C VAL A 21 14.69 -8.09 -8.93
N LYS A 22 15.52 -8.71 -8.09
CA LYS A 22 15.17 -9.98 -7.44
C LYS A 22 14.46 -9.71 -6.12
N PRO A 23 13.19 -10.13 -5.93
CA PRO A 23 12.52 -10.06 -4.63
C PRO A 23 13.17 -10.97 -3.61
N GLY A 24 12.93 -10.72 -2.32
CA GLY A 24 13.52 -11.48 -1.23
C GLY A 24 13.33 -13.01 -1.34
N ILE A 25 12.22 -13.49 -1.92
CA ILE A 25 12.00 -14.93 -2.14
C ILE A 25 13.02 -15.55 -3.11
N GLU A 26 13.43 -14.83 -4.15
CA GLU A 26 14.47 -15.31 -5.07
C GLU A 26 15.84 -15.30 -4.42
N VAL A 27 16.17 -14.25 -3.67
CA VAL A 27 17.42 -14.18 -2.93
C VAL A 27 17.52 -15.32 -1.91
N LEU A 28 16.44 -15.61 -1.18
CA LEU A 28 16.34 -16.72 -0.26
C LEU A 28 16.53 -18.09 -0.97
N ARG A 29 15.91 -18.26 -2.14
CA ARG A 29 16.05 -19.48 -2.97
C ARG A 29 17.46 -19.64 -3.48
N ASP A 30 18.07 -18.58 -4.01
CA ASP A 30 19.43 -18.60 -4.53
C ASP A 30 20.46 -18.92 -3.41
N GLY A 31 20.18 -18.52 -2.16
CA GLY A 31 20.90 -18.92 -0.96
C GLY A 31 20.55 -20.32 -0.42
N GLY A 32 19.84 -21.17 -1.18
CA GLY A 32 19.50 -22.54 -0.78
C GLY A 32 18.56 -22.64 0.43
N PHE A 33 17.79 -21.59 0.72
CA PHE A 33 16.90 -21.51 1.88
C PHE A 33 17.61 -21.72 3.24
N GLU A 34 18.90 -21.40 3.32
CA GLU A 34 19.76 -21.70 4.46
C GLU A 34 19.15 -21.29 5.81
N PRO A 35 18.56 -20.08 5.98
CA PRO A 35 17.95 -19.66 7.25
C PRO A 35 16.70 -20.45 7.66
N LEU A 36 16.09 -21.21 6.73
CA LEU A 36 14.87 -22.00 6.96
C LEU A 36 15.11 -23.51 7.05
N GLN A 37 16.36 -23.96 6.86
CA GLN A 37 16.70 -25.39 6.87
C GLN A 37 16.33 -26.05 8.21
N GLY A 38 15.57 -27.14 8.14
CA GLY A 38 15.11 -27.92 9.29
C GLY A 38 14.02 -27.27 10.14
N LYS A 39 13.59 -26.03 9.81
CA LYS A 39 12.58 -25.28 10.55
C LYS A 39 11.15 -25.55 10.06
N ARG A 40 10.20 -25.45 10.99
CA ARG A 40 8.75 -25.42 10.70
C ARG A 40 8.37 -23.98 10.38
N VAL A 41 7.89 -23.75 9.18
CA VAL A 41 7.65 -22.42 8.62
C VAL A 41 6.16 -22.15 8.54
N GLY A 42 5.72 -21.01 9.10
CA GLY A 42 4.45 -20.37 8.75
C GLY A 42 4.68 -19.29 7.70
N LEU A 43 3.74 -19.07 6.79
CA LEU A 43 3.84 -18.05 5.75
C LEU A 43 2.63 -17.11 5.78
N VAL A 44 2.87 -15.82 6.01
CA VAL A 44 1.90 -14.73 5.82
C VAL A 44 2.03 -14.23 4.39
N THR A 45 1.01 -14.45 3.57
CA THR A 45 1.05 -14.09 2.14
C THR A 45 -0.33 -13.89 1.54
N ASN A 46 -0.34 -13.36 0.32
CA ASN A 46 -1.50 -13.24 -0.56
C ASN A 46 -1.05 -13.50 -2.02
N PRO A 47 -1.90 -13.33 -3.05
CA PRO A 47 -1.53 -13.59 -4.45
C PRO A 47 -0.29 -12.84 -4.96
N SER A 48 0.09 -11.72 -4.34
CA SER A 48 1.26 -10.95 -4.74
C SER A 48 2.60 -11.51 -4.27
N GLY A 49 2.57 -12.52 -3.38
CA GLY A 49 3.76 -13.29 -2.96
C GLY A 49 4.21 -14.25 -4.05
N ILE A 50 5.03 -13.76 -4.99
CA ILE A 50 5.51 -14.49 -6.17
C ILE A 50 6.99 -14.19 -6.45
N ASP A 51 7.63 -15.05 -7.24
CA ASP A 51 8.91 -14.77 -7.90
C ASP A 51 8.71 -14.09 -9.27
N ASN A 52 9.80 -13.73 -9.94
CA ASN A 52 9.77 -13.11 -11.27
C ASN A 52 9.22 -14.03 -12.39
N ASN A 53 9.06 -15.32 -12.11
CA ASN A 53 8.46 -16.29 -13.02
C ASN A 53 6.98 -16.55 -12.68
N LEU A 54 6.36 -15.72 -11.83
CA LEU A 54 4.97 -15.84 -11.35
C LEU A 54 4.71 -17.10 -10.50
N LYS A 55 5.75 -17.77 -9.99
CA LYS A 55 5.58 -18.90 -9.08
C LYS A 55 5.31 -18.36 -7.68
N SER A 56 4.25 -18.91 -7.04
CA SER A 56 3.84 -18.44 -5.71
C SER A 56 4.89 -18.78 -4.65
N THR A 57 5.06 -17.91 -3.68
CA THR A 57 5.92 -18.16 -2.50
C THR A 57 5.42 -19.36 -1.70
N VAL A 58 4.11 -19.62 -1.70
CA VAL A 58 3.55 -20.85 -1.12
C VAL A 58 4.17 -22.09 -1.76
N ASP A 59 4.14 -22.15 -3.10
CA ASP A 59 4.63 -23.33 -3.84
C ASP A 59 6.16 -23.43 -3.74
N ILE A 60 6.88 -22.29 -3.82
CA ILE A 60 8.34 -22.25 -3.68
C ILE A 60 8.77 -22.82 -2.33
N LEU A 61 8.15 -22.38 -1.22
CA LEU A 61 8.53 -22.85 0.13
C LEU A 61 8.03 -24.29 0.39
N ASN A 62 6.89 -24.70 -0.17
CA ASN A 62 6.38 -26.05 -0.04
C ASN A 62 7.27 -27.10 -0.75
N GLU A 63 7.89 -26.72 -1.88
CA GLU A 63 8.80 -27.57 -2.65
C GLU A 63 10.27 -27.46 -2.20
N ALA A 64 10.59 -26.47 -1.34
CA ALA A 64 11.96 -26.18 -0.95
C ALA A 64 12.58 -27.34 -0.13
N PRO A 65 13.73 -27.90 -0.56
CA PRO A 65 14.41 -28.96 0.18
C PRO A 65 14.77 -28.53 1.60
N GLY A 66 14.41 -29.36 2.59
CA GLY A 66 14.75 -29.11 4.01
C GLY A 66 13.88 -28.05 4.71
N VAL A 67 12.92 -27.42 4.03
CA VAL A 67 11.93 -26.50 4.59
C VAL A 67 10.62 -27.25 4.85
N LYS A 68 9.98 -27.01 6.00
CA LYS A 68 8.69 -27.59 6.34
C LYS A 68 7.64 -26.46 6.43
N LEU A 69 6.94 -26.18 5.34
CA LEU A 69 5.81 -25.26 5.35
C LEU A 69 4.62 -25.92 6.04
N VAL A 70 4.24 -25.42 7.23
CA VAL A 70 3.23 -26.09 8.10
C VAL A 70 1.94 -25.29 8.26
N ALA A 71 1.95 -23.98 7.97
CA ALA A 71 0.78 -23.13 8.08
C ALA A 71 0.85 -21.94 7.10
N LEU A 72 -0.32 -21.51 6.63
CA LEU A 72 -0.50 -20.29 5.85
C LEU A 72 -1.37 -19.30 6.62
N PHE A 73 -1.08 -18.01 6.47
CA PHE A 73 -1.81 -16.93 7.11
C PHE A 73 -2.24 -15.92 6.05
N GLY A 74 -3.56 -15.77 5.88
CA GLY A 74 -4.14 -14.83 4.92
C GLY A 74 -4.47 -13.49 5.59
N PRO A 75 -3.97 -12.36 5.08
CA PRO A 75 -4.46 -11.03 5.44
C PRO A 75 -5.86 -10.81 4.85
N GLU A 76 -6.33 -9.56 4.84
CA GLU A 76 -7.50 -9.17 4.07
C GLU A 76 -7.41 -9.72 2.64
N HIS A 77 -8.51 -10.19 2.08
CA HIS A 77 -8.63 -10.92 0.80
C HIS A 77 -8.09 -12.37 0.80
N GLY A 78 -7.45 -12.85 1.87
CA GLY A 78 -6.99 -14.24 2.02
C GLY A 78 -5.73 -14.60 1.22
N VAL A 79 -5.21 -15.80 1.46
CA VAL A 79 -3.96 -16.30 0.83
C VAL A 79 -4.07 -16.40 -0.71
N ARG A 80 -5.22 -16.80 -1.23
CA ARG A 80 -5.45 -16.99 -2.67
C ARG A 80 -6.24 -15.84 -3.32
N GLY A 81 -6.58 -14.76 -2.57
CA GLY A 81 -7.18 -13.54 -3.12
C GLY A 81 -8.66 -13.66 -3.51
N ASN A 82 -9.38 -14.63 -2.98
CA ASN A 82 -10.76 -14.94 -3.37
C ASN A 82 -11.84 -14.28 -2.50
N ALA A 83 -11.45 -13.37 -1.58
CA ALA A 83 -12.38 -12.64 -0.73
C ALA A 83 -12.47 -11.15 -1.12
N HIS A 84 -13.68 -10.56 -1.05
CA HIS A 84 -13.87 -9.13 -1.25
C HIS A 84 -13.37 -8.33 -0.03
N ALA A 85 -13.19 -7.02 -0.22
CA ALA A 85 -12.83 -6.12 0.88
C ALA A 85 -13.88 -6.16 1.98
N GLY A 86 -13.43 -6.38 3.23
CA GLY A 86 -14.30 -6.47 4.40
C GLY A 86 -14.97 -7.84 4.63
N ASP A 87 -14.80 -8.82 3.72
CA ASP A 87 -15.34 -10.16 3.91
C ASP A 87 -14.58 -10.90 5.01
N ALA A 88 -15.33 -11.56 5.90
CA ALA A 88 -14.74 -12.46 6.89
C ALA A 88 -14.25 -13.77 6.20
N VAL A 89 -12.95 -13.95 6.19
CA VAL A 89 -12.32 -15.19 5.70
C VAL A 89 -12.17 -16.15 6.88
N GLY A 90 -12.80 -17.34 6.79
CA GLY A 90 -12.64 -18.38 7.81
C GLY A 90 -11.34 -19.18 7.64
N ASP A 91 -10.97 -19.94 8.70
CA ASP A 91 -9.90 -20.94 8.60
C ASP A 91 -10.30 -22.01 7.56
N ALA A 92 -9.33 -22.45 6.76
CA ALA A 92 -9.53 -23.41 5.69
C ALA A 92 -8.27 -24.28 5.50
N VAL A 93 -8.32 -25.15 4.51
CA VAL A 93 -7.15 -25.90 4.03
C VAL A 93 -6.89 -25.47 2.60
N ASP A 94 -5.64 -25.16 2.30
CA ASP A 94 -5.25 -24.81 0.93
C ASP A 94 -5.48 -26.01 0.00
N PRO A 95 -6.31 -25.87 -1.05
CA PRO A 95 -6.71 -27.02 -1.88
C PRO A 95 -5.56 -27.60 -2.71
N ILE A 96 -4.48 -26.86 -2.88
CA ILE A 96 -3.33 -27.28 -3.69
C ILE A 96 -2.32 -28.02 -2.82
N THR A 97 -1.94 -27.46 -1.67
CA THR A 97 -0.88 -28.02 -0.82
C THR A 97 -1.40 -28.88 0.34
N GLY A 98 -2.67 -28.79 0.68
CA GLY A 98 -3.25 -29.43 1.86
C GLY A 98 -2.87 -28.75 3.19
N ILE A 99 -2.18 -27.61 3.14
CA ILE A 99 -1.71 -26.90 4.33
C ILE A 99 -2.85 -26.10 4.95
N LYS A 100 -2.90 -26.06 6.28
CA LYS A 100 -3.88 -25.27 7.02
C LYS A 100 -3.69 -23.78 6.79
N MET A 101 -4.79 -23.08 6.45
CA MET A 101 -4.84 -21.63 6.30
C MET A 101 -5.57 -21.00 7.48
N TYR A 102 -4.95 -20.00 8.09
CA TYR A 102 -5.56 -19.17 9.12
C TYR A 102 -5.89 -17.80 8.55
N SER A 103 -7.04 -17.23 8.92
CA SER A 103 -7.39 -15.86 8.57
C SER A 103 -6.89 -14.89 9.63
N LEU A 104 -6.20 -13.85 9.18
CA LEU A 104 -5.81 -12.67 9.98
C LEU A 104 -6.74 -11.49 9.70
N PHE A 105 -7.95 -11.75 9.17
CA PHE A 105 -8.97 -10.73 8.93
C PHE A 105 -10.34 -11.21 9.39
N GLY A 106 -10.98 -10.42 10.23
CA GLY A 106 -12.28 -10.71 10.81
C GLY A 106 -12.22 -10.98 12.31
N LYS A 107 -12.16 -12.26 12.75
CA LYS A 107 -12.17 -12.60 14.19
C LYS A 107 -10.90 -12.17 14.92
N THR A 108 -9.76 -12.22 14.26
CA THR A 108 -8.47 -11.76 14.78
C THR A 108 -7.65 -11.15 13.67
N HIS A 109 -6.82 -10.17 14.02
CA HIS A 109 -5.79 -9.61 13.15
C HIS A 109 -4.38 -10.09 13.56
N GLU A 110 -4.25 -10.66 14.76
CA GLU A 110 -2.98 -11.10 15.31
C GLU A 110 -2.98 -12.63 15.43
N PRO A 111 -1.91 -13.33 15.00
CA PRO A 111 -1.76 -14.76 15.22
C PRO A 111 -1.82 -15.12 16.70
N THR A 112 -2.63 -16.12 17.04
CA THR A 112 -2.73 -16.61 18.44
C THR A 112 -1.60 -17.55 18.80
N ALA A 113 -1.39 -17.82 20.11
CA ALA A 113 -0.44 -18.81 20.58
C ALA A 113 -0.67 -20.20 19.98
N GLU A 114 -1.94 -20.59 19.82
CA GLU A 114 -2.32 -21.88 19.19
C GLU A 114 -1.95 -21.96 17.73
N MET A 115 -2.10 -20.85 16.98
CA MET A 115 -1.68 -20.77 15.58
C MET A 115 -0.17 -20.84 15.39
N LEU A 116 0.60 -20.39 16.40
CA LEU A 116 2.06 -20.30 16.34
C LEU A 116 2.79 -21.46 17.03
N LYS A 117 2.10 -22.34 17.75
CA LYS A 117 2.74 -23.36 18.61
C LYS A 117 3.70 -24.32 17.88
N ASP A 118 3.43 -24.57 16.60
CA ASP A 118 4.21 -25.49 15.77
C ASP A 118 5.06 -24.77 14.71
N ILE A 119 5.35 -23.49 14.92
CA ILE A 119 6.08 -22.63 13.99
C ILE A 119 7.37 -22.16 14.64
N ASP A 120 8.49 -22.39 13.99
CA ASP A 120 9.80 -21.89 14.40
C ASP A 120 10.09 -20.51 13.81
N VAL A 121 9.66 -20.29 12.55
CA VAL A 121 9.80 -19.03 11.81
C VAL A 121 8.48 -18.69 11.11
N LEU A 122 7.98 -17.46 11.33
CA LEU A 122 6.87 -16.91 10.57
C LEU A 122 7.43 -15.99 9.48
N VAL A 123 7.28 -16.40 8.22
CA VAL A 123 7.74 -15.66 7.03
C VAL A 123 6.63 -14.72 6.55
N TYR A 124 6.99 -13.52 6.12
CA TYR A 124 6.08 -12.54 5.51
C TYR A 124 6.52 -12.23 4.09
N ASP A 125 5.62 -12.37 3.11
CA ASP A 125 5.85 -12.06 1.71
C ASP A 125 4.57 -11.51 1.05
N ILE A 126 4.43 -10.19 1.01
CA ILE A 126 3.30 -9.48 0.41
C ILE A 126 3.81 -8.19 -0.24
N GLN A 127 3.33 -7.89 -1.46
CA GLN A 127 3.54 -6.60 -2.10
C GLN A 127 2.61 -5.56 -1.46
N ASP A 128 3.19 -4.56 -0.80
CA ASP A 128 2.48 -3.40 -0.26
C ASP A 128 2.40 -2.27 -1.31
N VAL A 129 1.58 -1.24 -1.04
CA VAL A 129 1.45 -0.04 -1.90
C VAL A 129 2.15 1.20 -1.33
N GLY A 130 2.80 1.09 -0.17
CA GLY A 130 3.55 2.19 0.44
C GLY A 130 2.69 3.25 1.16
N CYS A 131 1.42 2.95 1.46
CA CYS A 131 0.48 3.86 2.11
C CYS A 131 -0.05 3.30 3.41
N ARG A 132 -0.08 4.12 4.47
CA ARG A 132 -0.47 3.74 5.83
C ARG A 132 -1.86 3.13 5.94
N SER A 133 -2.84 3.60 5.19
CA SER A 133 -4.20 3.04 5.27
C SER A 133 -4.39 1.73 4.51
N TYR A 134 -3.38 1.29 3.74
CA TYR A 134 -3.36 -0.01 3.10
C TYR A 134 -2.78 -1.05 4.06
N THR A 135 -3.63 -1.89 4.64
CA THR A 135 -3.43 -2.53 5.94
C THR A 135 -2.41 -3.68 5.99
N PHE A 136 -1.72 -4.03 4.91
CA PHE A 136 -0.75 -5.14 4.94
C PHE A 136 0.47 -4.84 5.82
N TYR A 137 0.95 -3.59 5.87
CA TYR A 137 1.97 -3.19 6.83
C TYR A 137 1.50 -3.38 8.30
N ALA A 138 0.22 -3.13 8.57
CA ALA A 138 -0.36 -3.36 9.90
C ALA A 138 -0.41 -4.85 10.23
N THR A 139 -0.81 -5.70 9.25
CA THR A 139 -0.76 -7.16 9.38
C THR A 139 0.67 -7.64 9.68
N MET A 140 1.68 -7.14 8.96
CA MET A 140 3.09 -7.43 9.23
C MET A 140 3.46 -7.11 10.68
N GLY A 141 3.14 -5.90 11.12
CA GLY A 141 3.49 -5.46 12.47
C GLY A 141 2.79 -6.25 13.58
N VAL A 142 1.49 -6.60 13.43
CA VAL A 142 0.81 -7.43 14.45
C VAL A 142 1.33 -8.87 14.46
N CYS A 143 1.77 -9.41 13.32
CA CYS A 143 2.47 -10.69 13.27
C CYS A 143 3.82 -10.62 14.01
N MET A 144 4.58 -9.54 13.85
CA MET A 144 5.81 -9.30 14.61
C MET A 144 5.54 -9.22 16.12
N GLN A 145 4.45 -8.57 16.53
CA GLN A 145 4.03 -8.50 17.95
C GLN A 145 3.73 -9.90 18.50
N ALA A 146 2.99 -10.72 17.76
CA ALA A 146 2.71 -12.10 18.15
C ALA A 146 4.00 -12.93 18.26
N CYS A 147 4.91 -12.80 17.31
CA CYS A 147 6.20 -13.48 17.33
C CYS A 147 7.05 -13.04 18.54
N ALA A 148 7.08 -11.76 18.88
CA ALA A 148 7.75 -11.24 20.07
C ALA A 148 7.17 -11.80 21.38
N LYS A 149 5.83 -11.97 21.43
CA LYS A 149 5.13 -12.56 22.60
C LYS A 149 5.45 -14.05 22.77
N HIS A 150 5.45 -14.80 21.68
CA HIS A 150 5.50 -16.27 21.72
C HIS A 150 6.88 -16.84 21.41
N GLY A 151 7.90 -15.98 21.20
CA GLY A 151 9.28 -16.41 20.98
C GLY A 151 9.53 -17.08 19.62
N VAL A 152 8.68 -16.81 18.62
CA VAL A 152 8.83 -17.25 17.24
C VAL A 152 9.74 -16.26 16.50
N GLU A 153 10.55 -16.74 15.55
CA GLU A 153 11.30 -15.86 14.65
C GLU A 153 10.37 -15.25 13.59
N PHE A 154 10.64 -14.01 13.17
CA PHE A 154 9.92 -13.37 12.09
C PHE A 154 10.87 -13.06 10.94
N MET A 155 10.49 -13.42 9.72
CA MET A 155 11.32 -13.19 8.55
C MET A 155 10.51 -12.41 7.51
N VAL A 156 11.07 -11.31 6.99
CA VAL A 156 10.49 -10.55 5.87
C VAL A 156 11.26 -10.87 4.60
N LEU A 157 10.58 -11.35 3.59
CA LEU A 157 11.08 -11.42 2.22
C LEU A 157 10.76 -10.09 1.54
N ASP A 158 11.78 -9.25 1.38
CA ASP A 158 11.54 -7.86 1.03
C ASP A 158 11.07 -7.66 -0.42
N ARG A 159 10.25 -6.62 -0.63
CA ARG A 159 9.66 -6.23 -1.91
C ARG A 159 9.78 -4.73 -2.12
N PRO A 160 9.78 -4.24 -3.38
CA PRO A 160 9.89 -2.82 -3.65
C PRO A 160 8.67 -2.05 -3.09
N ASN A 161 8.95 -0.84 -2.58
CA ASN A 161 7.89 0.14 -2.44
C ASN A 161 7.53 0.67 -3.83
N PRO A 162 6.28 0.49 -4.32
CA PRO A 162 5.92 0.87 -5.68
C PRO A 162 6.02 2.37 -5.95
N LEU A 163 5.93 3.20 -4.89
CA LEU A 163 6.08 4.66 -4.96
C LEU A 163 7.55 5.12 -4.93
N GLY A 164 8.48 4.18 -4.82
CA GLY A 164 9.89 4.47 -4.55
C GLY A 164 10.20 4.68 -3.06
N GLY A 165 11.47 4.81 -2.73
CA GLY A 165 11.95 4.95 -1.35
C GLY A 165 12.05 6.38 -0.85
N ASN A 166 11.88 7.39 -1.71
CA ASN A 166 12.15 8.80 -1.38
C ASN A 166 10.90 9.63 -1.08
N LYS A 167 9.72 9.18 -1.53
CA LYS A 167 8.46 9.91 -1.33
C LYS A 167 7.91 9.66 0.07
N ILE A 168 7.75 10.75 0.84
CA ILE A 168 7.17 10.74 2.18
C ILE A 168 6.16 11.88 2.24
N GLU A 169 4.90 11.59 2.60
CA GLU A 169 3.83 12.58 2.73
C GLU A 169 2.94 12.26 3.93
N GLY A 170 2.49 13.28 4.62
CA GLY A 170 1.53 13.16 5.70
C GLY A 170 2.14 13.16 7.11
N ASN A 171 1.29 13.50 8.08
CA ASN A 171 1.63 13.51 9.50
C ASN A 171 1.75 12.10 10.07
N LEU A 172 2.45 11.97 11.18
CA LEU A 172 2.41 10.77 12.01
C LEU A 172 1.02 10.58 12.65
N VAL A 173 0.69 9.32 12.97
CA VAL A 173 -0.53 9.03 13.74
C VAL A 173 -0.38 9.56 15.15
N GLU A 174 -1.37 10.32 15.60
CA GLU A 174 -1.41 10.92 16.93
C GLU A 174 -2.09 10.01 17.96
N PRO A 175 -1.79 10.16 19.25
CA PRO A 175 -2.48 9.46 20.32
C PRO A 175 -4.00 9.62 20.24
N GLY A 176 -4.74 8.51 20.35
CA GLY A 176 -6.20 8.48 20.22
C GLY A 176 -6.72 8.13 18.81
N TYR A 177 -5.85 8.14 17.77
CA TYR A 177 -6.24 7.83 16.41
C TYR A 177 -5.66 6.53 15.88
N PHE A 178 -4.90 5.79 16.72
CA PHE A 178 -4.42 4.47 16.36
C PHE A 178 -5.57 3.51 16.07
N SER A 179 -5.47 2.81 14.95
CA SER A 179 -6.46 1.83 14.48
C SER A 179 -5.78 0.88 13.49
N PHE A 180 -6.48 -0.11 12.98
CA PHE A 180 -5.85 -1.02 12.02
C PHE A 180 -5.42 -0.30 10.72
N VAL A 181 -6.17 0.72 10.26
CA VAL A 181 -5.81 1.56 9.10
C VAL A 181 -4.76 2.65 9.41
N SER A 182 -4.38 2.79 10.68
CA SER A 182 -3.36 3.74 11.17
C SER A 182 -2.68 3.13 12.41
N LYS A 183 -2.06 1.95 12.22
CA LYS A 183 -1.61 1.09 13.33
C LYS A 183 -0.39 1.65 14.06
N TYR A 184 0.51 2.32 13.34
CA TYR A 184 1.78 2.82 13.88
C TYR A 184 1.98 4.29 13.55
N ALA A 185 2.79 4.99 14.37
CA ALA A 185 3.13 6.40 14.17
C ALA A 185 4.13 6.56 13.01
N ILE A 186 3.62 6.42 11.78
CA ILE A 186 4.34 6.64 10.52
C ILE A 186 3.55 7.61 9.63
N PRO A 187 4.17 8.28 8.64
CA PRO A 187 3.48 9.14 7.67
C PRO A 187 2.46 8.37 6.81
N TYR A 188 1.60 9.09 6.12
CA TYR A 188 0.61 8.45 5.25
C TYR A 188 1.28 7.73 4.06
N ILE A 189 2.24 8.38 3.39
CA ILE A 189 3.21 7.74 2.49
C ILE A 189 4.53 7.70 3.26
N TYR A 190 5.09 6.52 3.48
CA TYR A 190 6.21 6.36 4.41
C TYR A 190 7.56 6.08 3.76
N GLY A 191 7.63 5.83 2.44
CA GLY A 191 8.87 5.73 1.68
C GLY A 191 9.82 4.61 2.12
N LEU A 192 9.32 3.54 2.72
CA LEU A 192 10.11 2.38 3.16
C LEU A 192 9.62 1.12 2.44
N THR A 193 10.52 0.16 2.23
CA THR A 193 10.14 -1.20 1.85
C THR A 193 9.55 -1.94 3.06
N PRO A 194 8.84 -3.06 2.89
CA PRO A 194 8.38 -3.88 4.02
C PRO A 194 9.51 -4.27 4.98
N GLY A 195 10.69 -4.64 4.47
CA GLY A 195 11.85 -4.99 5.28
C GLY A 195 12.42 -3.82 6.06
N GLU A 196 12.53 -2.64 5.43
CA GLU A 196 12.96 -1.41 6.10
C GLU A 196 11.95 -0.98 7.17
N LEU A 197 10.64 -1.05 6.87
CA LEU A 197 9.58 -0.72 7.82
C LEU A 197 9.57 -1.69 9.02
N ALA A 198 9.69 -3.00 8.78
CA ALA A 198 9.79 -3.99 9.85
C ALA A 198 10.98 -3.70 10.77
N THR A 199 12.14 -3.38 10.19
CA THR A 199 13.34 -3.01 10.92
C THR A 199 13.12 -1.74 11.74
N PHE A 200 12.55 -0.69 11.12
CA PHE A 200 12.20 0.57 11.83
C PHE A 200 11.29 0.31 13.03
N LEU A 201 10.17 -0.40 12.83
CA LEU A 201 9.20 -0.69 13.90
C LEU A 201 9.83 -1.50 15.06
N ASN A 202 10.72 -2.43 14.73
CA ASN A 202 11.38 -3.29 15.70
C ASN A 202 12.47 -2.53 16.49
N GLU A 203 13.36 -1.85 15.78
CA GLU A 203 14.52 -1.16 16.36
C GLU A 203 14.15 0.09 17.16
N GLU A 204 13.12 0.82 16.75
CA GLU A 204 12.53 1.93 17.52
C GLU A 204 11.74 1.44 18.77
N GLY A 205 11.65 0.13 19.00
CA GLY A 205 10.99 -0.45 20.17
C GLY A 205 9.46 -0.46 20.10
N ILE A 206 8.88 -0.07 18.96
CA ILE A 206 7.41 0.02 18.76
C ILE A 206 6.78 -1.36 18.91
N ILE A 207 7.38 -2.40 18.33
CA ILE A 207 6.88 -3.77 18.44
C ILE A 207 6.89 -4.24 19.89
N GLY A 208 7.95 -3.95 20.66
CA GLY A 208 8.04 -4.32 22.07
C GLY A 208 6.99 -3.64 22.94
N GLN A 209 6.71 -2.36 22.68
CA GLN A 209 5.69 -1.59 23.41
C GLN A 209 4.28 -2.12 23.08
N GLU A 210 3.94 -2.25 21.81
CA GLU A 210 2.63 -2.73 21.36
C GLU A 210 2.35 -4.17 21.79
N SER A 211 3.36 -5.05 21.78
CA SER A 211 3.24 -6.42 22.27
C SER A 211 3.14 -6.50 23.80
N LYS A 212 3.38 -5.39 24.53
CA LYS A 212 3.44 -5.31 25.99
C LYS A 212 4.48 -6.23 26.63
N THR A 213 5.44 -6.73 25.86
CA THR A 213 6.53 -7.57 26.34
C THR A 213 7.79 -6.78 26.64
N GLY A 214 7.92 -5.57 26.12
CA GLY A 214 9.14 -4.77 26.11
C GLY A 214 10.27 -5.38 25.27
N ARG A 215 10.02 -6.50 24.60
CA ARG A 215 11.04 -7.24 23.83
C ARG A 215 10.89 -6.96 22.33
N LYS A 216 12.00 -6.82 21.64
CA LYS A 216 12.04 -6.82 20.18
C LYS A 216 11.65 -8.20 19.64
N CYS A 217 11.09 -8.23 18.45
CA CYS A 217 10.93 -9.44 17.67
C CYS A 217 12.31 -9.92 17.17
N ARG A 218 12.55 -11.23 17.14
CA ARG A 218 13.72 -11.81 16.46
C ARG A 218 13.47 -11.70 14.96
N LEU A 219 13.93 -10.60 14.36
CA LEU A 219 13.66 -10.24 12.97
C LEU A 219 14.85 -10.60 12.07
N THR A 220 14.56 -11.25 10.96
CA THR A 220 15.46 -11.42 9.81
C THR A 220 14.81 -10.78 8.59
N VAL A 221 15.54 -9.96 7.86
CA VAL A 221 15.11 -9.43 6.55
C VAL A 221 15.97 -10.05 5.47
N ILE A 222 15.34 -10.65 4.47
CA ILE A 222 16.00 -11.08 3.23
C ILE A 222 15.83 -9.95 2.23
N PRO A 223 16.88 -9.15 1.98
CA PRO A 223 16.78 -7.99 1.12
C PRO A 223 16.60 -8.37 -0.35
N MET A 224 16.09 -7.44 -1.14
CA MET A 224 16.10 -7.53 -2.59
C MET A 224 17.52 -7.35 -3.14
N GLU A 225 17.75 -7.83 -4.35
CA GLU A 225 18.93 -7.48 -5.15
C GLU A 225 18.53 -6.58 -6.34
N GLY A 226 19.29 -5.51 -6.54
CA GLY A 226 19.15 -4.63 -7.70
C GLY A 226 18.13 -3.50 -7.56
N TRP A 227 17.40 -3.38 -6.46
CA TRP A 227 16.50 -2.25 -6.22
C TRP A 227 17.24 -1.08 -5.57
N THR A 228 16.92 0.14 -6.04
CA THR A 228 17.37 1.40 -5.45
C THR A 228 16.18 2.27 -5.06
N ARG A 229 16.38 3.24 -4.17
CA ARG A 229 15.30 4.09 -3.64
C ARG A 229 14.64 4.98 -4.69
N ASP A 230 15.33 5.29 -5.78
CA ASP A 230 14.78 6.08 -6.88
C ASP A 230 13.84 5.27 -7.79
N MET A 231 13.96 3.94 -7.78
CA MET A 231 13.13 3.06 -8.60
C MET A 231 11.67 3.08 -8.15
N LYS A 232 10.76 3.29 -9.10
CA LYS A 232 9.33 2.98 -8.97
C LYS A 232 9.12 1.54 -9.43
N PHE A 233 7.90 0.99 -9.21
CA PHE A 233 7.68 -0.43 -9.56
C PHE A 233 7.99 -0.76 -11.03
N HIS A 234 7.67 0.12 -11.96
CA HIS A 234 7.97 -0.07 -13.39
C HIS A 234 9.46 -0.24 -13.70
N ASP A 235 10.32 0.40 -12.92
CA ASP A 235 11.77 0.37 -13.14
C ASP A 235 12.38 -0.96 -12.71
N THR A 236 11.62 -1.76 -11.93
CA THR A 236 12.11 -3.03 -11.38
C THR A 236 12.14 -4.18 -12.39
N GLY A 237 11.36 -4.09 -13.47
CA GLY A 237 11.14 -5.18 -14.41
C GLY A 237 10.35 -6.37 -13.84
N MET A 238 9.90 -6.31 -12.59
CA MET A 238 9.12 -7.36 -11.93
C MET A 238 7.69 -7.43 -12.48
N PRO A 239 7.08 -8.62 -12.52
CA PRO A 239 5.67 -8.76 -12.85
C PRO A 239 4.79 -8.22 -11.70
N TRP A 240 3.70 -7.51 -12.05
CA TRP A 240 2.70 -7.12 -11.08
C TRP A 240 1.61 -8.16 -10.96
N VAL A 241 1.39 -8.64 -9.74
CA VAL A 241 0.17 -9.37 -9.37
C VAL A 241 -0.58 -8.53 -8.35
N LEU A 242 -1.86 -8.28 -8.62
CA LEU A 242 -2.67 -7.42 -7.77
C LEU A 242 -2.66 -7.90 -6.30
N PRO A 243 -2.24 -7.04 -5.36
CA PRO A 243 -2.25 -7.39 -3.94
C PRO A 243 -3.68 -7.36 -3.36
N SER A 244 -4.58 -6.63 -4.00
CA SER A 244 -6.01 -6.58 -3.69
C SER A 244 -6.84 -6.24 -4.93
N PRO A 245 -8.16 -6.52 -4.95
CA PRO A 245 -9.00 -6.36 -6.15
C PRO A 245 -9.02 -4.94 -6.74
N GLN A 246 -8.79 -3.92 -5.93
CA GLN A 246 -8.84 -2.52 -6.38
C GLN A 246 -7.45 -1.92 -6.70
N ILE A 247 -6.40 -2.75 -6.70
CA ILE A 247 -5.03 -2.36 -7.08
C ILE A 247 -4.56 -3.25 -8.25
N PRO A 248 -5.23 -3.16 -9.41
CA PRO A 248 -5.00 -4.08 -10.54
C PRO A 248 -3.67 -3.86 -11.26
N THR A 249 -3.09 -2.67 -11.17
CA THR A 249 -1.82 -2.31 -11.85
C THR A 249 -0.88 -1.57 -10.91
N PRO A 250 0.43 -1.50 -11.20
CA PRO A 250 1.38 -0.75 -10.38
C PRO A 250 1.00 0.72 -10.24
N GLU A 251 0.44 1.33 -11.28
CA GLU A 251 -0.02 2.73 -11.25
C GLU A 251 -1.11 2.95 -10.20
N SER A 252 -1.93 1.93 -9.93
CA SER A 252 -2.97 2.02 -8.91
C SER A 252 -2.41 2.34 -7.53
N ALA A 253 -1.15 1.96 -7.24
CA ALA A 253 -0.47 2.31 -6.00
C ALA A 253 -0.28 3.84 -5.86
N PHE A 254 -0.04 4.56 -6.97
CA PHE A 254 0.08 6.02 -6.96
C PHE A 254 -1.28 6.70 -6.79
N PHE A 255 -2.34 6.14 -7.36
CA PHE A 255 -3.68 6.70 -7.25
C PHE A 255 -4.35 6.44 -5.89
N TYR A 256 -3.93 5.39 -5.19
CA TYR A 256 -4.45 5.09 -3.86
C TYR A 256 -4.32 6.27 -2.88
N PRO A 257 -3.16 6.92 -2.69
CA PRO A 257 -3.04 8.09 -1.81
C PRO A 257 -3.75 9.35 -2.36
N VAL A 258 -4.04 9.43 -3.67
CA VAL A 258 -4.70 10.58 -4.29
C VAL A 258 -6.17 10.69 -3.87
N SER A 259 -6.86 9.57 -3.63
CA SER A 259 -8.31 9.60 -3.36
C SER A 259 -8.75 8.71 -2.18
N GLY A 260 -7.84 7.92 -1.61
CA GLY A 260 -8.19 6.92 -0.59
C GLY A 260 -8.78 7.50 0.68
N ILE A 261 -8.26 8.64 1.17
CA ILE A 261 -8.81 9.32 2.37
C ILE A 261 -10.23 9.84 2.07
N LEU A 262 -10.42 10.44 0.88
CA LEU A 262 -11.70 10.98 0.47
C LEU A 262 -12.77 9.90 0.33
N GLY A 263 -12.38 8.70 -0.10
CA GLY A 263 -13.26 7.54 -0.15
C GLY A 263 -13.95 7.21 1.18
N GLU A 264 -13.31 7.55 2.29
CA GLU A 264 -13.86 7.34 3.64
C GLU A 264 -15.08 8.21 3.99
N LEU A 265 -15.29 9.30 3.27
CA LEU A 265 -16.49 10.14 3.46
C LEU A 265 -17.74 9.52 2.84
N TYR A 266 -17.63 8.65 1.85
CA TYR A 266 -18.72 8.01 1.12
C TYR A 266 -19.69 8.99 0.43
N ILE A 267 -19.18 10.14 0.01
CA ILE A 267 -19.94 11.17 -0.74
C ILE A 267 -19.51 11.30 -2.19
N PHE A 268 -18.37 10.73 -2.54
CA PHE A 268 -17.86 10.70 -3.90
C PHE A 268 -17.55 9.26 -4.35
N ASN A 269 -17.69 9.02 -5.64
CA ASN A 269 -17.13 7.83 -6.26
C ASN A 269 -15.66 8.12 -6.66
N THR A 270 -14.75 7.30 -6.16
CA THR A 270 -13.30 7.37 -6.42
C THR A 270 -12.86 6.39 -7.50
N GLY A 271 -13.79 5.94 -8.37
CA GLY A 271 -13.53 4.93 -9.39
C GLY A 271 -13.69 3.49 -8.88
N ILE A 272 -13.93 3.30 -7.58
CA ILE A 272 -14.25 1.99 -7.03
C ILE A 272 -15.62 1.53 -7.56
N GLY A 273 -15.67 0.28 -8.04
CA GLY A 273 -16.85 -0.22 -8.74
C GLY A 273 -16.87 0.14 -10.22
N TYR A 274 -15.80 0.71 -10.75
CA TYR A 274 -15.54 0.97 -12.15
C TYR A 274 -14.14 0.50 -12.54
N THR A 275 -13.74 0.70 -13.79
CA THR A 275 -12.43 0.24 -14.31
C THR A 275 -11.24 1.14 -13.94
N LEU A 276 -11.47 2.21 -13.18
CA LEU A 276 -10.49 3.24 -12.82
C LEU A 276 -10.40 3.43 -11.29
N PRO A 277 -10.08 2.37 -10.51
CA PRO A 277 -10.07 2.47 -9.05
C PRO A 277 -9.07 3.53 -8.59
N PHE A 278 -9.52 4.39 -7.67
CA PHE A 278 -8.80 5.54 -7.10
C PHE A 278 -8.41 6.66 -8.06
N GLN A 279 -8.76 6.55 -9.36
CA GLN A 279 -8.36 7.51 -10.38
C GLN A 279 -9.39 8.61 -10.64
N THR A 280 -10.53 8.59 -9.97
CA THR A 280 -11.60 9.54 -10.23
C THR A 280 -12.09 10.25 -8.99
N PHE A 281 -12.63 11.45 -9.18
CA PHE A 281 -13.43 12.17 -8.20
C PHE A 281 -14.76 12.52 -8.86
N ALA A 282 -15.84 11.85 -8.49
CA ALA A 282 -17.10 11.99 -9.19
C ALA A 282 -18.32 11.89 -8.26
N ALA A 283 -19.39 12.59 -8.63
CA ALA A 283 -20.71 12.46 -8.03
C ALA A 283 -21.79 12.80 -9.08
N SER A 284 -23.05 12.41 -8.86
CA SER A 284 -24.14 12.62 -9.82
C SER A 284 -24.52 14.09 -10.05
N TRP A 285 -24.15 14.98 -9.15
CA TRP A 285 -24.48 16.41 -9.17
C TRP A 285 -23.32 17.32 -9.65
N ILE A 286 -22.15 16.76 -9.98
CA ILE A 286 -20.98 17.53 -10.43
C ILE A 286 -21.09 17.86 -11.93
N ASN A 287 -20.64 19.06 -12.30
CA ASN A 287 -20.35 19.40 -13.70
C ASN A 287 -18.88 19.05 -14.00
N ALA A 288 -18.66 18.02 -14.80
CA ALA A 288 -17.34 17.45 -15.08
C ALA A 288 -16.38 18.43 -15.76
N ASP A 289 -16.88 19.19 -16.78
CA ASP A 289 -16.05 20.12 -17.53
C ASP A 289 -15.59 21.30 -16.66
N SER A 290 -16.52 21.87 -15.89
CA SER A 290 -16.21 22.97 -14.97
C SER A 290 -15.24 22.51 -13.87
N LEU A 291 -15.42 21.30 -13.34
CA LEU A 291 -14.50 20.76 -12.35
C LEU A 291 -13.09 20.56 -12.92
N ALA A 292 -12.98 19.97 -14.12
CA ALA A 292 -11.67 19.76 -14.77
C ALA A 292 -10.97 21.10 -15.05
N MET A 293 -11.71 22.10 -15.52
CA MET A 293 -11.18 23.43 -15.76
C MET A 293 -10.62 24.06 -14.48
N ASN A 294 -11.39 24.02 -13.39
CA ASN A 294 -10.99 24.61 -12.11
C ASN A 294 -9.82 23.86 -11.46
N MET A 295 -9.82 22.51 -11.52
CA MET A 295 -8.71 21.72 -11.00
C MET A 295 -7.41 21.98 -11.78
N ASN A 296 -7.46 22.06 -13.11
CA ASN A 296 -6.29 22.38 -13.93
C ASN A 296 -5.81 23.82 -13.73
N ALA A 297 -6.69 24.77 -13.41
CA ALA A 297 -6.33 26.15 -13.11
C ALA A 297 -5.45 26.30 -11.84
N LEU A 298 -5.47 25.30 -10.93
CA LEU A 298 -4.59 25.27 -9.76
C LEU A 298 -3.13 25.00 -10.14
N ASN A 299 -2.84 24.50 -11.34
CA ASN A 299 -1.51 24.15 -11.82
C ASN A 299 -0.74 23.27 -10.83
N LEU A 300 -1.39 22.24 -10.26
CA LEU A 300 -0.78 21.33 -9.32
C LEU A 300 0.40 20.61 -9.99
N PRO A 301 1.62 20.66 -9.43
CA PRO A 301 2.78 20.00 -10.03
C PRO A 301 2.53 18.51 -10.26
N GLY A 302 2.90 18.02 -11.44
CA GLY A 302 2.80 16.61 -11.80
C GLY A 302 1.37 16.05 -11.93
N MET A 303 0.33 16.89 -11.91
CA MET A 303 -1.07 16.48 -11.96
C MET A 303 -1.81 17.11 -13.13
N HIS A 304 -2.70 16.35 -13.74
CA HIS A 304 -3.64 16.84 -14.76
C HIS A 304 -5.00 16.17 -14.58
N PHE A 305 -6.07 16.86 -14.96
CA PHE A 305 -7.45 16.43 -14.74
C PHE A 305 -8.25 16.50 -16.04
N ARG A 306 -8.92 15.40 -16.39
CA ARG A 306 -9.78 15.30 -17.55
C ARG A 306 -11.24 15.10 -17.10
N PRO A 307 -12.24 15.75 -17.74
CA PRO A 307 -13.65 15.46 -17.45
C PRO A 307 -13.98 14.00 -17.79
N ILE A 308 -14.77 13.37 -16.91
CA ILE A 308 -15.25 12.00 -17.11
C ILE A 308 -16.70 11.85 -16.66
N ASN A 309 -17.45 11.04 -17.42
CA ASN A 309 -18.80 10.63 -17.08
C ASN A 309 -18.86 9.12 -17.17
N TYR A 310 -19.38 8.45 -16.14
CA TYR A 310 -19.48 6.98 -16.12
C TYR A 310 -20.57 6.49 -15.18
N LYS A 311 -20.95 5.24 -15.36
CA LYS A 311 -21.85 4.52 -14.47
C LYS A 311 -21.08 3.41 -13.79
N PRO A 312 -20.95 3.43 -12.45
CA PRO A 312 -20.31 2.33 -11.71
C PRO A 312 -21.07 1.02 -11.92
N PHE A 313 -20.36 -0.11 -11.90
CA PHE A 313 -20.95 -1.45 -11.97
C PHE A 313 -21.58 -1.86 -10.64
N PHE A 314 -21.01 -1.38 -9.53
CA PHE A 314 -21.54 -1.53 -8.18
C PHE A 314 -21.13 -0.32 -7.32
N ALA A 315 -21.88 -0.05 -6.28
CA ALA A 315 -21.53 0.99 -5.29
C ALA A 315 -20.96 0.34 -4.02
N LEU A 316 -19.77 0.80 -3.60
CA LEU A 316 -19.19 0.41 -2.31
C LEU A 316 -19.92 1.04 -1.13
N SER A 317 -20.57 2.19 -1.33
CA SER A 317 -21.22 2.90 -0.26
C SER A 317 -22.69 3.13 -0.55
N VAL A 318 -23.48 2.97 0.51
CA VAL A 318 -24.93 3.20 0.55
C VAL A 318 -25.26 4.70 0.41
N ALA A 319 -24.27 5.59 0.55
CA ALA A 319 -24.48 7.04 0.50
C ALA A 319 -24.43 7.59 -0.95
N VAL A 320 -23.70 6.93 -1.83
CA VAL A 320 -23.76 7.24 -3.26
C VAL A 320 -24.88 6.38 -3.82
N ASP A 321 -26.02 6.98 -3.94
CA ASP A 321 -27.28 6.54 -4.52
C ASP A 321 -27.39 5.03 -4.84
N LYS A 322 -28.31 4.35 -4.13
CA LYS A 322 -28.65 2.93 -4.33
C LYS A 322 -29.05 2.55 -5.78
N SER A 323 -29.26 3.55 -6.64
CA SER A 323 -29.74 3.38 -8.01
C SER A 323 -28.62 3.13 -9.03
N LEU A 324 -27.31 3.10 -8.64
CA LEU A 324 -26.19 3.04 -9.59
C LEU A 324 -26.32 4.13 -10.68
N GLN A 325 -26.57 5.36 -10.26
CA GLN A 325 -26.70 6.50 -11.18
C GLN A 325 -25.36 6.80 -11.88
N GLU A 326 -25.49 7.45 -13.02
CA GLU A 326 -24.36 8.05 -13.70
C GLU A 326 -23.72 9.10 -12.79
N VAL A 327 -22.38 9.10 -12.74
CA VAL A 327 -21.59 10.07 -12.00
C VAL A 327 -20.71 10.85 -12.96
N HIS A 328 -20.47 12.10 -12.62
CA HIS A 328 -19.73 13.08 -13.41
C HIS A 328 -18.61 13.65 -12.56
N GLY A 329 -17.46 13.91 -13.13
CA GLY A 329 -16.34 14.43 -12.38
C GLY A 329 -15.06 14.47 -13.18
N VAL A 330 -13.92 14.22 -12.52
CA VAL A 330 -12.62 14.22 -13.18
C VAL A 330 -11.94 12.88 -13.04
N GLN A 331 -11.25 12.47 -14.12
CA GLN A 331 -10.20 11.47 -14.08
C GLN A 331 -8.88 12.19 -13.85
N THR A 332 -8.12 11.68 -12.88
CA THR A 332 -6.80 12.20 -12.51
C THR A 332 -5.71 11.52 -13.33
N TYR A 333 -4.76 12.31 -13.81
CA TYR A 333 -3.53 11.86 -14.45
C TYR A 333 -2.34 12.33 -13.62
N ILE A 334 -1.44 11.44 -13.29
CA ILE A 334 -0.16 11.73 -12.65
C ILE A 334 0.88 11.78 -13.77
N THR A 335 1.31 12.99 -14.12
CA THR A 335 2.27 13.23 -15.21
C THR A 335 3.72 13.25 -14.73
N ASP A 336 3.92 13.56 -13.44
CA ASP A 336 5.20 13.49 -12.75
C ASP A 336 4.96 13.07 -11.29
N PRO A 337 5.17 11.81 -10.94
CA PRO A 337 4.90 11.31 -9.59
C PRO A 337 5.87 11.86 -8.54
N ASP A 338 7.05 12.33 -8.91
CA ASP A 338 8.01 12.91 -7.96
C ASP A 338 7.65 14.35 -7.61
N ALA A 339 7.17 15.14 -8.58
CA ALA A 339 6.71 16.50 -8.38
C ALA A 339 5.32 16.59 -7.71
N ALA A 340 4.46 15.58 -7.90
CA ALA A 340 3.10 15.57 -7.40
C ALA A 340 3.04 15.44 -5.87
N ASN A 341 2.23 16.28 -5.21
CA ASN A 341 1.77 15.99 -3.85
C ASN A 341 0.51 15.13 -3.95
N LEU A 342 0.68 13.82 -3.82
CA LEU A 342 -0.39 12.85 -4.05
C LEU A 342 -1.51 13.01 -3.03
N CYS A 343 -1.16 13.10 -1.75
CA CYS A 343 -2.14 13.13 -0.66
C CYS A 343 -2.95 14.43 -0.61
N LEU A 344 -2.34 15.59 -0.87
CA LEU A 344 -3.05 16.86 -0.82
C LEU A 344 -3.99 17.08 -2.02
N THR A 345 -3.81 16.34 -3.12
CA THR A 345 -4.66 16.45 -4.31
C THR A 345 -6.15 16.29 -3.98
N GLN A 346 -6.51 15.37 -3.11
CA GLN A 346 -7.91 15.15 -2.70
C GLN A 346 -8.49 16.33 -1.89
N PHE A 347 -7.66 17.05 -1.16
CA PHE A 347 -8.11 18.25 -0.42
C PHE A 347 -8.25 19.45 -1.37
N TYR A 348 -7.42 19.57 -2.41
CA TYR A 348 -7.63 20.54 -3.49
C TYR A 348 -8.94 20.27 -4.24
N PHE A 349 -9.26 19.00 -4.50
CA PHE A 349 -10.57 18.62 -5.05
C PHE A 349 -11.72 19.10 -4.14
N LEU A 350 -11.65 18.83 -2.81
CA LEU A 350 -12.67 19.29 -1.87
C LEU A 350 -12.78 20.82 -1.81
N GLN A 351 -11.65 21.53 -1.90
CA GLN A 351 -11.63 22.99 -1.98
C GLN A 351 -12.37 23.49 -3.21
N VAL A 352 -12.05 22.98 -4.40
CA VAL A 352 -12.69 23.36 -5.65
C VAL A 352 -14.19 23.02 -5.64
N ILE A 353 -14.56 21.86 -5.13
CA ILE A 353 -15.97 21.47 -5.02
C ILE A 353 -16.71 22.42 -4.08
N HIS A 354 -16.15 22.81 -2.96
CA HIS A 354 -16.77 23.77 -2.05
C HIS A 354 -16.96 25.15 -2.71
N GLU A 355 -15.99 25.60 -3.50
CA GLU A 355 -16.09 26.86 -4.26
C GLU A 355 -17.17 26.80 -5.36
N MET A 356 -17.26 25.67 -6.07
CA MET A 356 -18.28 25.47 -7.13
C MET A 356 -19.69 25.27 -6.56
N TYR A 357 -19.80 24.61 -5.41
CA TYR A 357 -21.06 24.16 -4.82
C TYR A 357 -21.14 24.54 -3.33
N PRO A 358 -21.16 25.83 -2.97
CA PRO A 358 -21.05 26.27 -1.56
C PRO A 358 -22.24 25.88 -0.67
N ARG A 359 -23.33 25.37 -1.27
CA ARG A 359 -24.49 24.85 -0.52
C ARG A 359 -24.41 23.37 -0.22
N VAL A 360 -23.41 22.67 -0.78
CA VAL A 360 -23.19 21.23 -0.52
C VAL A 360 -22.36 21.09 0.73
N GLU A 361 -22.97 20.55 1.76
CA GLU A 361 -22.32 20.25 3.03
C GLU A 361 -21.48 18.96 2.88
N LEU A 362 -20.18 19.10 2.57
CA LEU A 362 -19.35 17.98 2.17
C LEU A 362 -19.08 16.98 3.29
N PHE A 363 -18.87 17.47 4.51
CA PHE A 363 -18.62 16.61 5.66
C PHE A 363 -19.91 16.23 6.39
N GLU A 364 -20.87 17.13 6.46
CA GLU A 364 -22.11 17.00 7.22
C GLU A 364 -23.07 15.96 6.64
N GLN A 365 -22.92 15.60 5.35
CA GLN A 365 -23.74 14.56 4.71
C GLN A 365 -23.60 13.20 5.38
N ASN A 366 -22.43 12.88 5.94
CA ASN A 366 -22.19 11.60 6.58
C ASN A 366 -21.32 11.72 7.85
N PRO A 367 -21.83 12.37 8.91
CA PRO A 367 -21.03 12.59 10.14
C PRO A 367 -20.61 11.30 10.84
N LYS A 368 -21.28 10.18 10.57
CA LYS A 368 -20.89 8.86 11.10
C LYS A 368 -19.52 8.41 10.60
N ARG A 369 -19.05 8.98 9.48
CA ARG A 369 -17.73 8.65 8.88
C ARG A 369 -16.58 9.49 9.40
N TYR A 370 -16.85 10.56 10.18
CA TYR A 370 -15.79 11.42 10.74
C TYR A 370 -14.74 10.62 11.51
N ALA A 371 -15.18 9.71 12.35
CA ALA A 371 -14.27 8.89 13.14
C ALA A 371 -13.33 8.03 12.28
N MET A 372 -13.81 7.52 11.14
CA MET A 372 -12.99 6.75 10.23
C MET A 372 -12.07 7.68 9.42
N PHE A 373 -12.56 8.80 8.91
CA PHE A 373 -11.77 9.82 8.23
C PHE A 373 -10.61 10.31 9.11
N ASP A 374 -10.90 10.67 10.38
CA ASP A 374 -9.89 11.11 11.34
C ASP A 374 -8.87 10.02 11.65
N LYS A 375 -9.30 8.75 11.75
CA LYS A 375 -8.39 7.60 11.92
C LYS A 375 -7.48 7.42 10.72
N VAL A 376 -7.99 7.53 9.50
CA VAL A 376 -7.17 7.40 8.28
C VAL A 376 -6.20 8.58 8.15
N CYS A 377 -6.61 9.80 8.47
CA CYS A 377 -5.70 10.96 8.58
C CYS A 377 -4.69 10.81 9.73
N GLY A 378 -4.98 9.96 10.73
CA GLY A 378 -4.18 9.80 11.95
C GLY A 378 -4.34 10.93 12.95
N THR A 379 -5.30 11.84 12.74
CA THR A 379 -5.63 12.99 13.58
C THR A 379 -6.96 13.60 13.14
N LYS A 380 -7.66 14.27 14.05
CA LYS A 380 -8.83 15.09 13.71
C LYS A 380 -8.47 16.49 13.18
N GLU A 381 -7.27 16.96 13.47
CA GLU A 381 -6.82 18.32 13.17
C GLU A 381 -6.94 18.64 11.67
N ILE A 382 -6.71 17.65 10.80
CA ILE A 382 -6.86 17.85 9.35
C ILE A 382 -8.29 18.24 9.00
N ARG A 383 -9.29 17.48 9.47
CA ARG A 383 -10.70 17.79 9.23
C ARG A 383 -11.11 19.08 9.91
N GLU A 384 -10.80 19.26 11.20
CA GLU A 384 -11.22 20.42 12.00
C GLU A 384 -10.63 21.76 11.50
N ARG A 385 -9.43 21.73 10.93
CA ARG A 385 -8.85 22.91 10.29
C ARG A 385 -9.45 23.17 8.92
N PHE A 386 -9.54 22.12 8.10
CA PHE A 386 -9.97 22.20 6.72
C PHE A 386 -11.43 22.73 6.59
N ILE A 387 -12.36 22.25 7.38
CA ILE A 387 -13.79 22.63 7.31
C ILE A 387 -14.06 24.10 7.67
N LYS A 388 -13.11 24.81 8.28
CA LYS A 388 -13.30 26.23 8.65
C LYS A 388 -13.40 27.13 7.43
N ARG A 389 -12.58 26.88 6.41
CA ARG A 389 -12.51 27.69 5.18
C ARG A 389 -12.44 26.88 3.91
N TYR A 390 -12.33 25.56 4.00
CA TYR A 390 -12.06 24.65 2.87
C TYR A 390 -10.84 25.08 2.06
N ARG A 391 -9.72 25.39 2.73
CA ARG A 391 -8.45 25.80 2.11
C ARG A 391 -7.34 24.80 2.43
N VAL A 392 -6.64 24.34 1.41
CA VAL A 392 -5.52 23.41 1.58
C VAL A 392 -4.37 24.05 2.35
N GLU A 393 -4.19 25.38 2.21
CA GLU A 393 -3.20 26.14 2.98
C GLU A 393 -3.37 26.03 4.49
N ASP A 394 -4.61 25.78 5.00
CA ASP A 394 -4.89 25.65 6.43
C ASP A 394 -4.39 24.32 7.02
N ILE A 395 -4.14 23.32 6.16
CA ILE A 395 -3.72 21.98 6.57
C ILE A 395 -2.35 21.56 6.07
N ALA A 396 -1.83 22.17 5.01
CA ALA A 396 -0.63 21.69 4.32
C ALA A 396 0.59 21.59 5.25
N ASP A 397 0.85 22.61 6.06
CA ASP A 397 1.95 22.60 7.03
C ASP A 397 1.74 21.54 8.11
N TYR A 398 0.51 21.40 8.59
CA TYR A 398 0.18 20.39 9.60
C TYR A 398 0.27 18.96 9.03
N TRP A 399 -0.16 18.77 7.79
CA TRP A 399 -0.05 17.50 7.09
C TRP A 399 1.40 17.05 6.95
N ASN A 400 2.31 17.96 6.69
CA ASN A 400 3.72 17.66 6.45
C ASN A 400 4.64 17.87 7.67
N LYS A 401 4.10 18.24 8.84
CA LYS A 401 4.87 18.65 10.04
C LYS A 401 5.91 17.63 10.51
N ASP A 402 5.67 16.35 10.24
CA ASP A 402 6.48 15.25 10.76
C ASP A 402 7.40 14.61 9.68
N VAL A 403 7.31 15.06 8.42
CA VAL A 403 7.98 14.45 7.27
C VAL A 403 9.50 14.41 7.45
N ASP A 404 10.12 15.54 7.77
CA ASP A 404 11.57 15.64 7.89
C ASP A 404 12.10 14.89 9.12
N ILE A 405 11.34 14.93 10.22
CA ILE A 405 11.67 14.17 11.44
C ILE A 405 11.62 12.67 11.14
N PHE A 406 10.58 12.20 10.45
CA PHE A 406 10.46 10.80 10.08
C PHE A 406 11.55 10.38 9.09
N ARG A 407 11.85 11.19 8.07
CA ARG A 407 12.93 10.95 7.12
C ARG A 407 14.26 10.75 7.84
N THR A 408 14.60 11.62 8.77
CA THR A 408 15.83 11.53 9.56
C THR A 408 15.87 10.29 10.44
N ARG A 409 14.75 9.95 11.09
CA ARG A 409 14.65 8.76 11.97
C ARG A 409 14.76 7.46 11.19
N SER A 410 14.10 7.38 10.04
CA SER A 410 14.03 6.15 9.23
C SER A 410 15.29 5.88 8.42
N ALA A 411 16.06 6.92 8.07
CA ALA A 411 17.24 6.80 7.20
C ALA A 411 18.30 5.79 7.70
N LYS A 412 18.45 5.63 9.01
CA LYS A 412 19.39 4.65 9.59
C LYS A 412 18.98 3.18 9.39
N TYR A 413 17.77 2.95 8.90
CA TYR A 413 17.23 1.60 8.63
C TYR A 413 17.10 1.31 7.13
N TYR A 414 17.60 2.22 6.27
CA TYR A 414 17.60 1.98 4.84
C TYR A 414 18.52 0.82 4.50
N LEU A 415 17.99 -0.13 3.76
CA LEU A 415 18.72 -1.29 3.22
C LEU A 415 19.26 -0.99 1.82
N TYR A 416 18.70 0.01 1.17
CA TYR A 416 18.96 0.35 -0.24
C TYR A 416 19.31 1.84 -0.36
N HIS A 417 20.12 2.18 -1.38
CA HIS A 417 20.62 3.53 -1.64
C HIS A 417 20.31 4.01 -3.05
#